data_abb80105cc4fd265178db796724ac9b7
#
_entry.id   abb80105cc4fd265178db796724ac9b7
#
_cell.length_a   1.000
_cell.length_b   1.000
_cell.length_c   1.000
_cell.angle_alpha   90.00
_cell.angle_beta   90.00
_cell.angle_gamma   90.00
#
_symmetry.space_group_name_H-M   'P 1'
#
loop_
_entity.id
_entity.type
_entity.pdbx_description
1 polymer ?
#
loop_
_entity_poly.entity_id
_entity_poly.type
_entity_poly.pdbx_seq_one_letter_code
_entity_poly.pdbx_strand_id
1 'polypeptide(L)'
;PASTCLVLGLQLYGAGDLGEVYAISLAQTIGGYAVVTDDIKQGGPYMSLLQLDYDIMPFTFCDILILRYLSGRVDEMETVSDFGMINEASGLNWSLKSHVSRFIKRFWSDPYKEEEKQWMQNLVRNRNIRVRSKFNALNSQIQDMQLAERKCAMRKCG
;
A
#
# COMPACT_ATOMS: atom_id res chain seq x y z
N PRO A 1 -25.38 -2.78 -12.95
CA PRO A 1 -24.44 -2.85 -11.83
C PRO A 1 -23.49 -1.65 -11.80
N ALA A 2 -22.67 -1.39 -12.84
CA ALA A 2 -21.71 -0.27 -12.87
C ALA A 2 -22.42 1.10 -12.78
N SER A 3 -23.56 1.28 -13.45
CA SER A 3 -24.33 2.52 -13.41
C SER A 3 -24.88 2.82 -12.02
N THR A 4 -25.30 1.80 -11.28
CA THR A 4 -25.83 1.95 -9.92
C THR A 4 -24.72 2.38 -8.95
N CYS A 5 -23.52 1.83 -9.10
CA CYS A 5 -22.34 2.20 -8.34
C CYS A 5 -21.95 3.66 -8.56
N LEU A 6 -21.89 4.11 -9.80
CA LEU A 6 -21.58 5.49 -10.16
C LEU A 6 -22.58 6.47 -9.52
N VAL A 7 -23.88 6.17 -9.62
CA VAL A 7 -24.95 7.01 -9.04
C VAL A 7 -24.82 7.12 -7.52
N LEU A 8 -24.61 6.01 -6.82
CA LEU A 8 -24.41 5.99 -5.37
C LEU A 8 -23.14 6.76 -4.95
N GLY A 9 -22.05 6.57 -5.67
CA GLY A 9 -20.81 7.30 -5.44
C GLY A 9 -20.97 8.81 -5.60
N LEU A 10 -21.65 9.26 -6.65
CA LEU A 10 -21.94 10.68 -6.90
C LEU A 10 -22.84 11.29 -5.80
N GLN A 11 -23.80 10.52 -5.28
CA GLN A 11 -24.66 11.00 -4.19
C GLN A 11 -23.91 11.12 -2.86
N LEU A 12 -22.96 10.23 -2.57
CA LEU A 12 -22.24 10.19 -1.30
C LEU A 12 -21.09 11.20 -1.22
N TYR A 13 -20.39 11.44 -2.33
CA TYR A 13 -19.12 12.21 -2.31
C TYR A 13 -19.19 13.57 -3.01
N GLY A 14 -20.29 13.90 -3.67
CA GLY A 14 -20.41 15.17 -4.38
C GLY A 14 -19.34 15.38 -5.45
N ALA A 15 -18.98 16.64 -5.73
CA ALA A 15 -18.05 16.98 -6.79
C ALA A 15 -16.56 16.77 -6.46
N GLY A 16 -16.21 16.48 -5.19
CA GLY A 16 -14.81 16.48 -4.72
C GLY A 16 -13.99 15.21 -5.02
N ASP A 17 -14.66 14.07 -5.12
CA ASP A 17 -14.01 12.76 -5.21
C ASP A 17 -14.43 11.95 -6.45
N LEU A 18 -14.80 12.64 -7.52
CA LEU A 18 -15.26 12.02 -8.77
C LEU A 18 -14.22 11.06 -9.37
N GLY A 19 -12.93 11.38 -9.27
CA GLY A 19 -11.86 10.54 -9.78
C GLY A 19 -11.84 9.16 -9.12
N GLU A 20 -11.99 9.10 -7.80
CA GLU A 20 -12.07 7.84 -7.05
C GLU A 20 -13.32 7.04 -7.43
N VAL A 21 -14.47 7.69 -7.52
CA VAL A 21 -15.73 7.05 -7.92
C VAL A 21 -15.62 6.44 -9.31
N TYR A 22 -15.05 7.15 -10.27
CA TYR A 22 -14.83 6.64 -11.63
C TYR A 22 -13.84 5.48 -11.64
N ALA A 23 -12.73 5.57 -10.90
CA ALA A 23 -11.74 4.51 -10.83
C ALA A 23 -12.31 3.21 -10.23
N ILE A 24 -13.12 3.31 -9.16
CA ILE A 24 -13.80 2.17 -8.54
C ILE A 24 -14.82 1.56 -9.53
N SER A 25 -15.64 2.40 -10.14
CA SER A 25 -16.65 1.94 -11.10
C SER A 25 -16.03 1.26 -12.32
N LEU A 26 -14.89 1.77 -12.79
CA LEU A 26 -14.11 1.14 -13.86
C LEU A 26 -13.54 -0.20 -13.41
N ALA A 27 -12.89 -0.25 -12.25
CA ALA A 27 -12.35 -1.49 -11.70
C ALA A 27 -13.43 -2.57 -11.58
N GLN A 28 -14.61 -2.24 -11.07
CA GLN A 28 -15.73 -3.16 -11.00
C GLN A 28 -16.22 -3.63 -12.38
N THR A 29 -16.26 -2.70 -13.34
CA THR A 29 -16.75 -3.01 -14.70
C THR A 29 -15.85 -3.99 -15.42
N ILE A 30 -14.53 -3.87 -15.23
CA ILE A 30 -13.53 -4.75 -15.85
C ILE A 30 -13.21 -5.99 -15.01
N GLY A 31 -13.85 -6.18 -13.85
CA GLY A 31 -13.57 -7.29 -12.94
C GLY A 31 -12.24 -7.14 -12.20
N GLY A 32 -11.79 -5.91 -11.97
CA GLY A 32 -10.58 -5.64 -11.19
C GLY A 32 -10.76 -5.94 -9.71
N TYR A 33 -9.71 -6.40 -9.05
CA TYR A 33 -9.72 -6.71 -7.62
C TYR A 33 -9.23 -5.54 -6.75
N ALA A 34 -8.57 -4.56 -7.34
CA ALA A 34 -7.94 -3.49 -6.58
C ALA A 34 -7.85 -2.18 -7.37
N VAL A 35 -7.77 -1.10 -6.62
CA VAL A 35 -7.40 0.23 -7.11
C VAL A 35 -6.12 0.65 -6.40
N VAL A 36 -5.15 1.16 -7.14
CA VAL A 36 -3.91 1.74 -6.58
C VAL A 36 -4.04 3.25 -6.59
N THR A 37 -3.89 3.86 -5.43
CA THR A 37 -3.94 5.31 -5.27
C THR A 37 -3.07 5.75 -4.11
N ASP A 38 -2.38 6.86 -4.26
CA ASP A 38 -1.59 7.52 -3.21
C ASP A 38 -2.22 8.85 -2.76
N ASP A 39 -3.43 9.15 -3.19
CA ASP A 39 -4.20 10.29 -2.70
C ASP A 39 -4.65 10.03 -1.25
N ILE A 40 -3.75 10.36 -0.32
CA ILE A 40 -3.95 10.19 1.12
C ILE A 40 -4.55 11.48 1.67
N LYS A 41 -5.85 11.62 1.60
CA LYS A 41 -6.58 12.64 2.37
C LYS A 41 -6.61 12.26 3.86
N GLN A 42 -7.03 13.20 4.70
CA GLN A 42 -7.18 12.94 6.12
C GLN A 42 -8.15 11.77 6.35
N GLY A 43 -7.66 10.63 6.81
CA GLY A 43 -8.40 9.36 6.87
C GLY A 43 -8.02 8.37 5.76
N GLY A 44 -7.23 8.80 4.80
CA GLY A 44 -6.68 8.00 3.69
C GLY A 44 -7.69 7.71 2.58
N PRO A 45 -7.23 7.23 1.43
CA PRO A 45 -8.08 6.79 0.33
C PRO A 45 -9.02 5.67 0.75
N TYR A 46 -8.69 5.02 1.83
CA TYR A 46 -9.45 3.91 2.40
C TYR A 46 -10.80 4.32 2.98
N MET A 47 -10.96 5.55 3.50
CA MET A 47 -12.25 5.94 4.08
C MET A 47 -13.35 6.07 3.03
N SER A 48 -13.06 6.70 1.91
CA SER A 48 -14.00 6.82 0.80
C SER A 48 -14.37 5.44 0.24
N LEU A 49 -13.37 4.56 0.06
CA LEU A 49 -13.56 3.22 -0.48
C LEU A 49 -14.24 2.26 0.49
N LEU A 50 -14.04 2.43 1.81
CA LEU A 50 -14.65 1.57 2.84
C LEU A 50 -16.13 1.89 3.09
N GLN A 51 -16.56 3.11 2.82
CA GLN A 51 -17.98 3.48 2.93
C GLN A 51 -18.82 2.89 1.79
N LEU A 52 -18.17 2.58 0.67
CA LEU A 52 -18.80 1.89 -0.44
C LEU A 52 -18.59 0.37 -0.22
N ASP A 53 -19.65 -0.39 -0.21
CA ASP A 53 -19.62 -1.85 0.01
C ASP A 53 -19.13 -2.58 -1.25
N TYR A 54 -17.84 -2.35 -1.62
CA TYR A 54 -17.24 -2.91 -2.81
C TYR A 54 -16.19 -3.96 -2.49
N ASP A 55 -16.13 -4.99 -3.34
CA ASP A 55 -15.08 -6.02 -3.33
C ASP A 55 -13.75 -5.54 -3.95
N ILE A 56 -13.53 -4.22 -3.97
CA ILE A 56 -12.32 -3.61 -4.51
C ILE A 56 -11.38 -3.24 -3.37
N MET A 57 -10.18 -3.80 -3.38
CA MET A 57 -9.15 -3.50 -2.38
C MET A 57 -8.37 -2.25 -2.78
N PRO A 58 -8.30 -1.23 -1.90
CA PRO A 58 -7.41 -0.09 -2.13
C PRO A 58 -5.97 -0.46 -1.75
N PHE A 59 -5.02 -0.13 -2.62
CA PHE A 59 -3.59 -0.24 -2.35
C PHE A 59 -2.89 1.08 -2.60
N THR A 60 -1.91 1.39 -1.78
CA THR A 60 -0.93 2.43 -2.08
C THR A 60 0.21 1.82 -2.91
N PHE A 61 1.02 2.68 -3.52
CA PHE A 61 2.25 2.26 -4.16
C PHE A 61 3.18 1.49 -3.18
N CYS A 62 3.26 1.95 -1.92
CA CYS A 62 4.04 1.25 -0.89
C CYS A 62 3.50 -0.16 -0.59
N ASP A 63 2.17 -0.33 -0.58
CA ASP A 63 1.56 -1.66 -0.42
C ASP A 63 1.98 -2.58 -1.58
N ILE A 64 2.02 -2.06 -2.82
CA ILE A 64 2.46 -2.83 -4.00
C ILE A 64 3.94 -3.23 -3.89
N LEU A 65 4.82 -2.33 -3.44
CA LEU A 65 6.23 -2.67 -3.21
C LEU A 65 6.38 -3.80 -2.18
N ILE A 66 5.66 -3.69 -1.06
CA ILE A 66 5.69 -4.72 -0.01
C ILE A 66 5.13 -6.06 -0.54
N LEU A 67 4.08 -6.05 -1.33
CA LEU A 67 3.51 -7.25 -1.95
C LEU A 67 4.48 -7.90 -2.95
N ARG A 68 5.19 -7.11 -3.78
CA ARG A 68 6.25 -7.61 -4.67
C ARG A 68 7.35 -8.30 -3.88
N TYR A 69 7.79 -7.68 -2.79
CA TYR A 69 8.77 -8.25 -1.87
C TYR A 69 8.29 -9.54 -1.21
N LEU A 70 7.11 -9.54 -0.60
CA LEU A 70 6.54 -10.74 0.04
C LEU A 70 6.41 -11.89 -0.95
N SER A 71 6.00 -11.61 -2.18
CA SER A 71 5.86 -12.60 -3.24
C SER A 71 7.20 -13.09 -3.84
N GLY A 72 8.33 -12.57 -3.36
CA GLY A 72 9.67 -12.97 -3.81
C GLY A 72 10.04 -12.49 -5.19
N ARG A 73 9.38 -11.44 -5.72
CA ARG A 73 9.70 -10.84 -7.02
C ARG A 73 10.88 -9.89 -6.95
N VAL A 74 11.14 -9.34 -5.79
CA VAL A 74 12.25 -8.44 -5.46
C VAL A 74 12.82 -8.82 -4.10
N ASP A 75 14.08 -8.50 -3.85
CA ASP A 75 14.73 -8.69 -2.56
C ASP A 75 14.58 -7.45 -1.64
N GLU A 76 15.20 -7.49 -0.46
CA GLU A 76 15.17 -6.43 0.53
C GLU A 76 15.85 -5.15 0.01
N MET A 77 17.00 -5.31 -0.65
CA MET A 77 17.81 -4.21 -1.16
C MET A 77 17.08 -3.49 -2.29
N GLU A 78 16.54 -4.24 -3.25
CA GLU A 78 15.76 -3.70 -4.36
C GLU A 78 14.51 -2.98 -3.86
N THR A 79 13.79 -3.55 -2.88
CA THR A 79 12.60 -2.94 -2.28
C THR A 79 12.91 -1.58 -1.65
N VAL A 80 14.00 -1.49 -0.91
CA VAL A 80 14.42 -0.25 -0.24
C VAL A 80 14.92 0.77 -1.26
N SER A 81 15.65 0.33 -2.29
CA SER A 81 16.12 1.18 -3.40
C SER A 81 14.96 1.74 -4.21
N ASP A 82 14.00 0.91 -4.64
CA ASP A 82 12.81 1.33 -5.39
C ASP A 82 12.00 2.37 -4.59
N PHE A 83 11.82 2.14 -3.29
CA PHE A 83 11.15 3.10 -2.43
C PHE A 83 11.90 4.42 -2.37
N GLY A 84 13.23 4.38 -2.19
CA GLY A 84 14.08 5.59 -2.14
C GLY A 84 13.98 6.41 -3.42
N MET A 85 14.12 5.80 -4.57
CA MET A 85 14.01 6.47 -5.88
C MET A 85 12.66 7.16 -6.08
N ILE A 86 11.56 6.48 -5.75
CA ILE A 86 10.23 7.04 -5.93
C ILE A 86 9.96 8.15 -4.92
N ASN A 87 10.39 7.97 -3.67
CA ASN A 87 10.24 8.98 -2.62
C ASN A 87 11.01 10.27 -2.94
N GLU A 88 12.21 10.14 -3.49
CA GLU A 88 13.00 11.27 -3.98
C GLU A 88 12.36 11.94 -5.20
N ALA A 89 11.99 11.18 -6.21
CA ALA A 89 11.40 11.70 -7.44
C ALA A 89 10.05 12.42 -7.21
N SER A 90 9.26 11.94 -6.24
CA SER A 90 7.96 12.53 -5.88
C SER A 90 8.06 13.69 -4.89
N GLY A 91 9.23 13.94 -4.30
CA GLY A 91 9.41 14.94 -3.24
C GLY A 91 8.69 14.62 -1.94
N LEU A 92 8.25 13.36 -1.77
CA LEU A 92 7.54 12.89 -0.58
C LEU A 92 8.56 12.51 0.48
N ASN A 93 8.35 12.97 1.71
CA ASN A 93 9.19 12.59 2.86
C ASN A 93 8.59 11.40 3.62
N TRP A 94 8.34 10.32 2.92
CA TRP A 94 7.72 9.14 3.51
C TRP A 94 8.75 8.21 4.15
N SER A 95 8.32 7.44 5.14
CA SER A 95 9.13 6.44 5.82
C SER A 95 8.67 5.04 5.43
N LEU A 96 9.53 4.27 4.76
CA LEU A 96 9.22 2.87 4.42
C LEU A 96 8.90 2.04 5.68
N LYS A 97 9.62 2.27 6.79
CA LYS A 97 9.34 1.61 8.07
C LYS A 97 7.91 1.85 8.55
N SER A 98 7.42 3.08 8.43
CA SER A 98 6.04 3.42 8.80
C SER A 98 5.02 2.75 7.88
N HIS A 99 5.31 2.64 6.58
CA HIS A 99 4.45 1.93 5.63
C HIS A 99 4.42 0.43 5.89
N VAL A 100 5.56 -0.20 6.18
CA VAL A 100 5.62 -1.61 6.59
C VAL A 100 4.79 -1.85 7.86
N SER A 101 4.89 -0.98 8.85
CA SER A 101 4.11 -1.11 10.09
C SER A 101 2.60 -0.98 9.82
N ARG A 102 2.17 -0.03 8.97
CA ARG A 102 0.75 0.12 8.57
C ARG A 102 0.25 -1.08 7.78
N PHE A 103 1.07 -1.60 6.86
CA PHE A 103 0.75 -2.80 6.08
C PHE A 103 0.53 -4.03 6.99
N ILE A 104 1.43 -4.24 7.96
CA ILE A 104 1.28 -5.32 8.95
C ILE A 104 0.01 -5.12 9.76
N LYS A 105 -0.25 -3.90 10.23
CA LYS A 105 -1.46 -3.59 10.99
C LYS A 105 -2.71 -3.95 10.18
N ARG A 106 -2.81 -3.46 8.95
CA ARG A 106 -3.96 -3.66 8.07
C ARG A 106 -4.29 -5.13 7.82
N PHE A 107 -3.28 -5.96 7.54
CA PHE A 107 -3.54 -7.34 7.11
C PHE A 107 -3.49 -8.39 8.23
N TRP A 108 -2.98 -8.05 9.42
CA TRP A 108 -2.85 -9.01 10.53
C TRP A 108 -3.46 -8.55 11.84
N SER A 109 -3.32 -7.28 12.23
CA SER A 109 -3.71 -6.82 13.57
C SER A 109 -5.05 -6.12 13.62
N ASP A 110 -5.34 -5.29 12.62
CA ASP A 110 -6.53 -4.43 12.58
C ASP A 110 -6.98 -4.25 11.13
N PRO A 111 -7.56 -5.30 10.53
CA PRO A 111 -7.96 -5.28 9.13
C PRO A 111 -9.13 -4.31 8.91
N TYR A 112 -9.12 -3.64 7.75
CA TYR A 112 -10.26 -2.81 7.35
C TYR A 112 -11.49 -3.65 7.05
N LYS A 113 -11.29 -4.80 6.39
CA LYS A 113 -12.31 -5.80 6.12
C LYS A 113 -11.73 -7.20 6.38
N GLU A 114 -12.54 -8.11 6.87
CA GLU A 114 -12.11 -9.49 7.14
C GLU A 114 -11.73 -10.22 5.83
N GLU A 115 -12.36 -9.87 4.72
CA GLU A 115 -12.07 -10.40 3.38
C GLU A 115 -10.63 -10.05 2.95
N GLU A 116 -10.15 -8.84 3.22
CA GLU A 116 -8.77 -8.44 2.92
C GLU A 116 -7.75 -9.27 3.71
N LYS A 117 -8.04 -9.52 4.98
CA LYS A 117 -7.22 -10.38 5.83
C LYS A 117 -7.20 -11.81 5.32
N GLN A 118 -8.36 -12.37 4.96
CA GLN A 118 -8.46 -13.72 4.40
C GLN A 118 -7.72 -13.82 3.06
N TRP A 119 -7.84 -12.82 2.20
CA TRP A 119 -7.09 -12.74 0.96
C TRP A 119 -5.58 -12.79 1.20
N MET A 120 -5.07 -11.99 2.14
CA MET A 120 -3.64 -11.97 2.50
C MET A 120 -3.19 -13.32 3.09
N GLN A 121 -3.98 -13.92 3.97
CA GLN A 121 -3.68 -15.23 4.55
C GLN A 121 -3.61 -16.32 3.47
N ASN A 122 -4.52 -16.30 2.50
CA ASN A 122 -4.51 -17.21 1.36
C ASN A 122 -3.26 -17.01 0.49
N LEU A 123 -2.90 -15.75 0.20
CA LEU A 123 -1.68 -15.41 -0.54
C LEU A 123 -0.43 -15.98 0.13
N VAL A 124 -0.30 -15.76 1.44
CA VAL A 124 0.82 -16.24 2.25
C VAL A 124 0.88 -17.77 2.27
N ARG A 125 -0.25 -18.44 2.49
CA ARG A 125 -0.36 -19.89 2.54
C ARG A 125 -0.02 -20.52 1.18
N ASN A 126 -0.64 -20.04 0.11
CA ASN A 126 -0.46 -20.60 -1.23
C ASN A 126 0.97 -20.45 -1.76
N ARG A 127 1.69 -19.43 -1.32
CA ARG A 127 3.09 -19.18 -1.70
C ARG A 127 4.11 -19.63 -0.64
N ASN A 128 3.65 -20.24 0.46
CA ASN A 128 4.51 -20.66 1.56
C ASN A 128 5.44 -19.57 2.09
N ILE A 129 4.90 -18.36 2.26
CA ILE A 129 5.68 -17.17 2.65
C ILE A 129 5.93 -17.19 4.17
N ARG A 130 7.17 -17.11 4.57
CA ARG A 130 7.58 -16.92 5.99
C ARG A 130 7.52 -15.45 6.36
N VAL A 131 6.31 -14.92 6.57
CA VAL A 131 6.01 -13.50 6.76
C VAL A 131 6.90 -12.84 7.81
N ARG A 132 7.02 -13.44 9.00
CA ARG A 132 7.84 -12.89 10.09
C ARG A 132 9.32 -12.77 9.71
N SER A 133 9.87 -13.78 9.07
CA SER A 133 11.26 -13.77 8.59
C SER A 133 11.47 -12.67 7.53
N LYS A 134 10.55 -12.57 6.58
CA LYS A 134 10.57 -11.53 5.55
C LYS A 134 10.55 -10.12 6.14
N PHE A 135 9.62 -9.80 7.03
CA PHE A 135 9.57 -8.48 7.63
C PHE A 135 10.76 -8.17 8.54
N ASN A 136 11.32 -9.16 9.22
CA ASN A 136 12.54 -8.96 9.99
C ASN A 136 13.73 -8.61 9.07
N ALA A 137 13.90 -9.32 7.96
CA ALA A 137 14.95 -9.04 6.98
C ALA A 137 14.79 -7.64 6.36
N LEU A 138 13.58 -7.28 5.93
CA LEU A 138 13.30 -5.94 5.39
C LEU A 138 13.57 -4.83 6.42
N ASN A 139 13.17 -5.00 7.68
CA ASN A 139 13.43 -4.03 8.73
C ASN A 139 14.93 -3.88 9.01
N SER A 140 15.70 -4.97 8.97
CA SER A 140 17.16 -4.91 9.09
C SER A 140 17.78 -4.09 7.96
N GLN A 141 17.38 -4.35 6.72
CA GLN A 141 17.87 -3.61 5.55
C GLN A 141 17.53 -2.11 5.62
N ILE A 142 16.32 -1.75 6.08
CA ILE A 142 15.92 -0.35 6.30
C ILE A 142 16.84 0.33 7.33
N GLN A 143 17.17 -0.36 8.43
CA GLN A 143 18.05 0.17 9.47
C GLN A 143 19.48 0.37 8.96
N ASP A 144 20.01 -0.58 8.20
CA ASP A 144 21.37 -0.52 7.64
C ASP A 144 21.51 0.66 6.67
N MET A 145 20.52 0.91 5.82
CA MET A 145 20.51 2.08 4.94
C MET A 145 20.47 3.40 5.74
N GLN A 146 19.61 3.52 6.72
CA GLN A 146 19.55 4.73 7.56
C GLN A 146 20.86 5.01 8.30
N LEU A 147 21.55 3.96 8.73
CA LEU A 147 22.88 4.09 9.36
C LEU A 147 23.95 4.55 8.35
N ALA A 148 23.91 4.03 7.12
CA ALA A 148 24.82 4.43 6.05
C ALA A 148 24.63 5.90 5.65
N GLU A 149 23.39 6.35 5.51
CA GLU A 149 23.03 7.76 5.21
C GLU A 149 23.56 8.71 6.30
N ARG A 150 23.35 8.38 7.58
CA ARG A 150 23.86 9.18 8.72
C ARG A 150 25.37 9.29 8.70
N LYS A 151 26.08 8.18 8.44
CA LYS A 151 27.53 8.19 8.34
C LYS A 151 28.04 9.04 7.17
N CYS A 152 27.34 9.02 6.04
CA CYS A 152 27.67 9.82 4.88
C CYS A 152 27.43 11.32 5.13
N ALA A 153 26.35 11.68 5.80
CA ALA A 153 26.06 13.06 6.19
C ALA A 153 27.12 13.63 7.16
N MET A 154 27.55 12.86 8.15
CA MET A 154 28.60 13.28 9.08
C MET A 154 29.96 13.52 8.41
N ARG A 155 30.30 12.77 7.36
CA ARG A 155 31.54 12.93 6.60
C ARG A 155 31.56 14.17 5.68
N LYS A 156 30.38 14.68 5.31
CA LYS A 156 30.29 15.88 4.46
C LYS A 156 30.30 17.20 5.25
N CYS A 157 30.09 17.13 6.56
CA CYS A 157 30.06 18.31 7.45
C CYS A 157 31.37 18.52 8.25
N GLY A 158 32.39 17.71 8.11
CA GLY A 158 33.72 17.83 8.69
C GLY A 158 34.77 18.04 7.62
#